data_c4af5e36fed08bc408fc0c80419ebcf8
#
_entry.id   c4af5e36fed08bc408fc0c80419ebcf8
#
_cell.length_a   1.000
_cell.length_b   1.000
_cell.length_c   1.000
_cell.angle_alpha   90.00
_cell.angle_beta   90.00
_cell.angle_gamma   90.00
#
_symmetry.space_group_name_H-M   'P 1'
#
loop_
_entity.id
_entity.type
_entity.pdbx_description
1 polymer ?
#
loop_
_entity_poly.entity_id
_entity_poly.type
_entity_poly.pdbx_seq_one_letter_code
_entity_poly.pdbx_strand_id
1 'polypeptide(L)'
;EIRENVPYKVLQHERAEADDIIGVIAEYTQQFGRHDDVLILSGDHDFKQLLKYSNVRQFSPMQKKFVECKDPAGYLIEHIIKGDKGDEVPNILSRDDVFVSDERQVVMTAKRFEACLTERTVDQERNYQRNETLVDLSKCPQDIKDDIIDSFETVIPAPRGKLMNYLVKKRCKQLIDSIGEF
;
A
#
# COMPACT_ATOMS: atom_id res chain seq x y z
N GLU A 1 -13.70 14.93 9.84
CA GLU A 1 -13.53 16.36 9.54
C GLU A 1 -13.11 16.59 8.08
N ILE A 2 -12.06 15.91 7.56
CA ILE A 2 -11.64 16.02 6.13
C ILE A 2 -12.79 15.55 5.23
N ARG A 3 -13.37 14.37 5.48
CA ARG A 3 -14.49 13.78 4.72
C ARG A 3 -15.68 14.75 4.53
N GLU A 4 -15.92 15.63 5.47
CA GLU A 4 -17.09 16.53 5.48
C GLU A 4 -16.84 17.87 4.77
N ASN A 5 -15.57 18.20 4.50
CA ASN A 5 -15.17 19.55 4.11
C ASN A 5 -14.29 19.60 2.85
N VAL A 6 -13.70 18.48 2.44
CA VAL A 6 -12.79 18.45 1.30
C VAL A 6 -13.47 17.73 0.12
N PRO A 7 -13.39 18.27 -1.12
CA PRO A 7 -14.14 17.77 -2.28
C PRO A 7 -13.46 16.55 -2.92
N TYR A 8 -12.99 15.62 -2.09
CA TYR A 8 -12.39 14.35 -2.51
C TYR A 8 -13.05 13.18 -1.79
N LYS A 9 -13.04 12.03 -2.41
CA LYS A 9 -13.45 10.79 -1.73
C LYS A 9 -12.46 10.48 -0.62
N VAL A 10 -12.96 10.30 0.59
CA VAL A 10 -12.18 9.87 1.75
C VAL A 10 -12.66 8.49 2.15
N LEU A 11 -11.82 7.49 1.92
CA LEU A 11 -12.11 6.10 2.22
C LEU A 11 -11.45 5.72 3.54
N GLN A 12 -12.13 4.88 4.29
CA GLN A 12 -11.67 4.30 5.53
C GLN A 12 -12.43 3.00 5.77
N HIS A 13 -11.72 1.96 6.15
CA HIS A 13 -12.30 0.67 6.51
C HIS A 13 -11.71 0.22 7.85
N GLU A 14 -12.54 -0.39 8.73
CA GLU A 14 -12.11 -0.73 10.10
C GLU A 14 -11.10 -1.89 10.14
N ARG A 15 -11.16 -2.78 9.12
CA ARG A 15 -10.31 -3.98 9.03
C ARG A 15 -9.27 -3.90 7.91
N ALA A 16 -8.99 -2.70 7.38
CA ALA A 16 -8.04 -2.51 6.30
C ALA A 16 -7.19 -1.27 6.56
N GLU A 17 -5.93 -1.34 6.23
CA GLU A 17 -5.00 -0.23 6.21
C GLU A 17 -5.15 0.60 4.93
N ALA A 18 -4.48 1.75 4.87
CA ALA A 18 -4.53 2.59 3.69
C ALA A 18 -3.95 1.87 2.46
N ASP A 19 -2.96 1.02 2.67
CA ASP A 19 -2.27 0.28 1.62
C ASP A 19 -3.15 -0.79 1.00
N ASP A 20 -3.95 -1.50 1.81
CA ASP A 20 -4.98 -2.42 1.33
C ASP A 20 -6.00 -1.68 0.44
N ILE A 21 -6.48 -0.52 0.91
CA ILE A 21 -7.48 0.28 0.16
C ILE A 21 -6.90 0.71 -1.19
N ILE A 22 -5.65 1.19 -1.23
CA ILE A 22 -4.97 1.60 -2.45
C ILE A 22 -4.73 0.40 -3.36
N GLY A 23 -4.29 -0.74 -2.80
CA GLY A 23 -4.09 -1.98 -3.52
C GLY A 23 -5.36 -2.49 -4.19
N VAL A 24 -6.46 -2.52 -3.45
CA VAL A 24 -7.78 -2.94 -3.95
C VAL A 24 -8.28 -2.01 -5.05
N ILE A 25 -8.15 -0.69 -4.90
CA ILE A 25 -8.58 0.26 -5.92
C ILE A 25 -7.71 0.12 -7.19
N ALA A 26 -6.40 -0.03 -7.04
CA ALA A 26 -5.50 -0.25 -8.18
C ALA A 26 -5.85 -1.55 -8.93
N GLU A 27 -6.15 -2.64 -8.21
CA GLU A 27 -6.64 -3.89 -8.80
C GLU A 27 -8.00 -3.70 -9.50
N TYR A 28 -8.90 -2.96 -8.90
CA TYR A 28 -10.23 -2.69 -9.44
C TYR A 28 -10.19 -1.96 -10.79
N THR A 29 -9.18 -1.09 -11.02
CA THR A 29 -9.00 -0.43 -12.32
C THR A 29 -8.59 -1.38 -13.45
N GLN A 30 -8.24 -2.64 -13.14
CA GLN A 30 -7.90 -3.65 -14.14
C GLN A 30 -9.12 -4.38 -14.71
N GLN A 31 -10.30 -4.17 -14.15
CA GLN A 31 -11.52 -4.79 -14.63
C GLN A 31 -11.89 -4.30 -16.04
N PHE A 32 -12.54 -5.17 -16.81
CA PHE A 32 -12.95 -4.86 -18.18
C PHE A 32 -13.80 -3.58 -18.26
N GLY A 33 -13.41 -2.66 -19.14
CA GLY A 33 -14.08 -1.37 -19.33
C GLY A 33 -13.61 -0.27 -18.36
N ARG A 34 -12.70 -0.58 -17.42
CA ARG A 34 -12.02 0.40 -16.57
C ARG A 34 -10.56 0.44 -16.98
N HIS A 35 -9.96 1.57 -17.08
CA HIS A 35 -8.51 1.78 -17.26
C HIS A 35 -8.18 3.20 -16.82
N ASP A 36 -8.72 3.57 -15.65
CA ASP A 36 -8.42 4.89 -15.08
C ASP A 36 -6.94 4.96 -14.70
N ASP A 37 -6.29 6.04 -15.08
CA ASP A 37 -4.92 6.30 -14.66
C ASP A 37 -4.86 6.50 -13.15
N VAL A 38 -3.97 5.77 -12.49
CA VAL A 38 -3.75 5.83 -11.03
C VAL A 38 -2.40 6.44 -10.73
N LEU A 39 -2.39 7.53 -9.98
CA LEU A 39 -1.18 8.13 -9.44
C LEU A 39 -1.19 8.01 -7.91
N ILE A 40 -0.32 7.15 -7.37
CA ILE A 40 -0.12 6.98 -5.93
C ILE A 40 0.88 8.04 -5.45
N LEU A 41 0.46 8.92 -4.54
CA LEU A 41 1.31 9.92 -3.92
C LEU A 41 1.83 9.41 -2.57
N SER A 42 2.82 8.55 -2.60
CA SER A 42 3.44 7.96 -1.41
C SER A 42 4.90 7.60 -1.66
N GLY A 43 5.73 7.71 -0.62
CA GLY A 43 7.10 7.19 -0.64
C GLY A 43 7.21 5.73 -0.21
N ASP A 44 6.09 5.11 0.14
CA ASP A 44 6.06 3.75 0.63
C ASP A 44 6.53 2.75 -0.43
N HIS A 45 7.30 1.78 0.02
CA HIS A 45 7.91 0.80 -0.87
C HIS A 45 6.95 -0.33 -1.24
N ASP A 46 5.91 -0.57 -0.46
CA ASP A 46 4.94 -1.63 -0.70
C ASP A 46 4.14 -1.42 -1.97
N PHE A 47 3.92 -0.16 -2.34
CA PHE A 47 3.26 0.16 -3.62
C PHE A 47 4.06 -0.18 -4.86
N LYS A 48 5.35 -0.53 -4.77
CA LYS A 48 6.13 -0.99 -5.92
C LYS A 48 5.54 -2.25 -6.57
N GLN A 49 4.89 -3.11 -5.79
CA GLN A 49 4.20 -4.29 -6.30
C GLN A 49 3.03 -3.92 -7.24
N LEU A 50 2.42 -2.72 -7.07
CA LEU A 50 1.32 -2.24 -7.90
C LEU A 50 1.78 -1.70 -9.24
N LEU A 51 3.10 -1.41 -9.41
CA LEU A 51 3.67 -0.99 -10.69
C LEU A 51 3.68 -2.10 -11.74
N LYS A 52 3.19 -3.30 -11.41
CA LYS A 52 2.85 -4.36 -12.37
C LYS A 52 1.69 -3.95 -13.30
N TYR A 53 0.86 -2.99 -12.91
CA TYR A 53 -0.24 -2.47 -13.70
C TYR A 53 0.22 -1.27 -14.51
N SER A 54 0.02 -1.31 -15.84
CA SER A 54 0.53 -0.29 -16.78
C SER A 54 -0.08 1.10 -16.59
N ASN A 55 -1.27 1.20 -16.00
CA ASN A 55 -1.99 2.43 -15.69
C ASN A 55 -1.68 2.98 -14.29
N VAL A 56 -0.82 2.31 -13.50
CA VAL A 56 -0.46 2.71 -12.14
C VAL A 56 0.93 3.33 -12.13
N ARG A 57 1.06 4.50 -11.53
CA ARG A 57 2.32 5.18 -11.27
C ARG A 57 2.41 5.60 -9.82
N GLN A 58 3.62 5.66 -9.28
CA GLN A 58 3.88 6.13 -7.93
C GLN A 58 4.82 7.34 -7.97
N PHE A 59 4.48 8.38 -7.22
CA PHE A 59 5.34 9.55 -7.02
C PHE A 59 5.65 9.70 -5.54
N SER A 60 6.93 9.80 -5.19
CA SER A 60 7.37 10.07 -3.82
C SER A 60 7.49 11.58 -3.58
N PRO A 61 6.59 12.18 -2.78
CA PRO A 61 6.66 13.61 -2.45
C PRO A 61 7.95 13.99 -1.71
N MET A 62 8.45 13.09 -0.85
CA MET A 62 9.70 13.29 -0.11
C MET A 62 10.92 13.35 -1.01
N GLN A 63 11.00 12.45 -2.00
CA GLN A 63 12.10 12.39 -2.96
C GLN A 63 11.87 13.27 -4.19
N LYS A 64 10.66 13.81 -4.35
CA LYS A 64 10.23 14.63 -5.51
C LYS A 64 10.47 13.96 -6.85
N LYS A 65 10.24 12.64 -6.93
CA LYS A 65 10.46 11.84 -8.14
C LYS A 65 9.47 10.69 -8.25
N PHE A 66 9.28 10.19 -9.48
CA PHE A 66 8.58 8.95 -9.71
C PHE A 66 9.40 7.77 -9.17
N VAL A 67 8.70 6.81 -8.58
CA VAL A 67 9.27 5.54 -8.15
C VAL A 67 9.26 4.59 -9.34
N GLU A 68 10.39 3.96 -9.59
CA GLU A 68 10.55 2.98 -10.66
C GLU A 68 10.78 1.59 -10.05
N CYS A 69 10.15 0.58 -10.63
CA CYS A 69 10.40 -0.82 -10.32
C CYS A 69 10.40 -1.60 -11.63
N LYS A 70 11.56 -2.14 -12.02
CA LYS A 70 11.71 -2.87 -13.27
C LYS A 70 11.07 -4.26 -13.23
N ASP A 71 11.02 -4.84 -12.05
CA ASP A 71 10.46 -6.17 -11.80
C ASP A 71 9.62 -6.14 -10.52
N PRO A 72 8.34 -5.70 -10.61
CA PRO A 72 7.46 -5.66 -9.46
C PRO A 72 7.18 -7.05 -8.85
N ALA A 73 7.15 -8.10 -9.66
CA ALA A 73 6.92 -9.46 -9.19
C ALA A 73 8.13 -9.98 -8.40
N GLY A 74 9.33 -9.82 -8.94
CA GLY A 74 10.56 -10.16 -8.24
C GLY A 74 10.76 -9.34 -6.97
N TYR A 75 10.39 -8.05 -7.00
CA TYR A 75 10.39 -7.20 -5.81
C TYR A 75 9.48 -7.76 -4.71
N LEU A 76 8.25 -8.15 -5.04
CA LEU A 76 7.30 -8.72 -4.08
C LEU A 76 7.84 -10.01 -3.45
N ILE A 77 8.38 -10.92 -4.27
CA ILE A 77 8.99 -12.17 -3.77
C ILE A 77 10.17 -11.87 -2.83
N GLU A 78 11.01 -10.92 -3.21
CA GLU A 78 12.14 -10.49 -2.36
C GLU A 78 11.64 -9.92 -1.03
N HIS A 79 10.60 -9.10 -1.06
CA HIS A 79 10.01 -8.50 0.11
C HIS A 79 9.38 -9.54 1.05
N ILE A 80 8.64 -10.51 0.51
CA ILE A 80 8.09 -11.63 1.28
C ILE A 80 9.20 -12.43 1.97
N ILE A 81 10.29 -12.76 1.24
CA ILE A 81 11.40 -13.56 1.80
C ILE A 81 12.18 -12.78 2.86
N LYS A 82 12.46 -11.50 2.62
CA LYS A 82 13.24 -10.65 3.53
C LYS A 82 12.42 -10.12 4.72
N GLY A 83 11.10 -10.10 4.59
CA GLY A 83 10.21 -9.43 5.53
C GLY A 83 10.36 -7.92 5.51
N ASP A 84 9.59 -7.24 6.33
CA ASP A 84 9.68 -5.81 6.56
C ASP A 84 9.92 -5.51 8.04
N LYS A 85 11.07 -4.91 8.33
CA LYS A 85 11.43 -4.57 9.70
C LYS A 85 10.61 -3.37 10.22
N GLY A 86 10.16 -2.49 9.32
CA GLY A 86 9.34 -1.33 9.67
C GLY A 86 7.98 -1.76 10.21
N ASP A 87 7.41 -2.78 9.61
CA ASP A 87 6.09 -3.35 9.95
C ASP A 87 6.20 -4.59 10.85
N GLU A 88 7.39 -4.82 11.43
CA GLU A 88 7.67 -5.94 12.32
C GLU A 88 7.42 -7.32 11.69
N VAL A 89 7.52 -7.43 10.36
CA VAL A 89 7.42 -8.69 9.62
C VAL A 89 8.81 -9.33 9.51
N PRO A 90 9.11 -10.43 10.24
CA PRO A 90 10.42 -11.04 10.20
C PRO A 90 10.66 -11.77 8.88
N ASN A 91 11.96 -11.87 8.48
CA ASN A 91 12.30 -12.68 7.32
C ASN A 91 11.96 -14.17 7.55
N ILE A 92 11.81 -14.92 6.46
CA ILE A 92 11.31 -16.31 6.53
C ILE A 92 12.26 -17.31 7.23
N LEU A 93 13.50 -16.91 7.53
CA LEU A 93 14.46 -17.71 8.30
C LEU A 93 14.33 -17.51 9.81
N SER A 94 13.59 -16.49 10.24
CA SER A 94 13.50 -16.07 11.62
C SER A 94 12.19 -16.53 12.26
N ARG A 95 12.18 -16.60 13.58
CA ARG A 95 10.98 -16.92 14.38
C ARG A 95 9.96 -15.80 14.30
N ASP A 96 8.69 -16.13 14.50
CA ASP A 96 7.58 -15.17 14.44
C ASP A 96 7.69 -14.08 15.52
N ASP A 97 8.24 -14.43 16.68
CA ASP A 97 8.33 -13.59 17.88
C ASP A 97 9.66 -12.82 18.00
N VAL A 98 10.50 -12.82 16.97
CA VAL A 98 11.87 -12.27 17.03
C VAL A 98 11.91 -10.78 17.40
N PHE A 99 10.91 -10.00 17.03
CA PHE A 99 10.83 -8.57 17.39
C PHE A 99 10.22 -8.33 18.78
N VAL A 100 9.44 -9.29 19.29
CA VAL A 100 8.83 -9.22 20.62
C VAL A 100 9.80 -9.74 21.70
N SER A 101 10.61 -10.74 21.35
CA SER A 101 11.57 -11.37 22.26
C SER A 101 12.92 -10.64 22.35
N ASP A 102 13.07 -9.50 21.66
CA ASP A 102 14.33 -8.74 21.60
C ASP A 102 15.51 -9.55 21.02
N GLU A 103 15.20 -10.62 20.27
CA GLU A 103 16.20 -11.43 19.60
C GLU A 103 16.60 -10.81 18.24
N ARG A 104 17.74 -11.24 17.73
CA ARG A 104 18.17 -10.80 16.40
C ARG A 104 17.63 -11.76 15.34
N GLN A 105 17.13 -11.20 14.25
CA GLN A 105 16.77 -11.98 13.07
C GLN A 105 17.97 -12.80 12.56
N VAL A 106 17.68 -13.97 12.02
CA VAL A 106 18.66 -14.74 11.25
C VAL A 106 19.09 -13.91 10.02
N VAL A 107 20.40 -13.77 9.83
CA VAL A 107 20.91 -12.93 8.72
C VAL A 107 20.55 -13.55 7.36
N MET A 108 19.85 -12.79 6.55
CA MET A 108 19.52 -13.13 5.17
C MET A 108 20.71 -12.79 4.26
N THR A 109 21.60 -13.76 4.01
CA THR A 109 22.69 -13.60 3.04
C THR A 109 22.20 -13.84 1.63
N ALA A 110 22.91 -13.36 0.59
CA ALA A 110 22.58 -13.61 -0.81
C ALA A 110 22.42 -15.12 -1.10
N LYS A 111 23.36 -15.94 -0.61
CA LYS A 111 23.28 -17.41 -0.78
C LYS A 111 22.03 -18.03 -0.15
N ARG A 112 21.63 -17.54 1.04
CA ARG A 112 20.41 -18.02 1.70
C ARG A 112 19.17 -17.56 0.98
N PHE A 113 19.17 -16.35 0.49
CA PHE A 113 18.09 -15.82 -0.32
C PHE A 113 17.88 -16.65 -1.60
N GLU A 114 18.93 -16.92 -2.36
CA GLU A 114 18.88 -17.76 -3.55
C GLU A 114 18.38 -19.19 -3.24
N ALA A 115 18.81 -19.76 -2.13
CA ALA A 115 18.31 -21.06 -1.68
C ALA A 115 16.81 -21.02 -1.40
N CYS A 116 16.31 -19.96 -0.77
CA CYS A 116 14.88 -19.78 -0.48
C CYS A 116 14.01 -19.58 -1.74
N LEU A 117 14.60 -19.15 -2.86
CA LEU A 117 13.88 -19.04 -4.13
C LEU A 117 13.63 -20.42 -4.76
N THR A 118 14.53 -21.38 -4.54
CA THR A 118 14.50 -22.71 -5.18
C THR A 118 13.88 -23.77 -4.29
N GLU A 119 14.21 -23.75 -3.00
CA GLU A 119 13.77 -24.76 -2.06
C GLU A 119 13.62 -24.15 -0.66
N ARG A 120 12.52 -24.44 0.01
CA ARG A 120 12.22 -24.02 1.37
C ARG A 120 11.93 -25.22 2.26
N THR A 121 12.38 -25.17 3.50
CA THR A 121 11.96 -26.13 4.53
C THR A 121 10.49 -25.88 4.91
N VAL A 122 9.88 -26.82 5.62
CA VAL A 122 8.48 -26.68 6.09
C VAL A 122 8.27 -25.39 6.90
N ASP A 123 9.20 -25.06 7.79
CA ASP A 123 9.11 -23.84 8.60
C ASP A 123 9.28 -22.57 7.76
N GLN A 124 10.20 -22.59 6.80
CA GLN A 124 10.39 -21.46 5.88
C GLN A 124 9.19 -21.26 4.96
N GLU A 125 8.55 -22.33 4.51
CA GLU A 125 7.34 -22.25 3.70
C GLU A 125 6.18 -21.67 4.52
N ARG A 126 5.99 -22.12 5.77
CA ARG A 126 5.02 -21.53 6.68
C ARG A 126 5.27 -20.02 6.86
N ASN A 127 6.52 -19.64 7.10
CA ASN A 127 6.91 -18.23 7.29
C ASN A 127 6.73 -17.42 6.00
N TYR A 128 6.98 -18.03 4.84
CA TYR A 128 6.71 -17.42 3.54
C TYR A 128 5.23 -17.11 3.36
N GLN A 129 4.35 -18.07 3.64
CA GLN A 129 2.89 -17.88 3.55
C GLN A 129 2.38 -16.83 4.53
N ARG A 130 2.92 -16.78 5.75
CA ARG A 130 2.63 -15.71 6.70
C ARG A 130 3.01 -14.34 6.12
N ASN A 131 4.24 -14.19 5.63
CA ASN A 131 4.71 -12.93 5.08
C ASN A 131 3.95 -12.55 3.80
N GLU A 132 3.65 -13.53 2.94
CA GLU A 132 2.83 -13.31 1.75
C GLU A 132 1.45 -12.74 2.12
N THR A 133 0.83 -13.26 3.17
CA THR A 133 -0.48 -12.75 3.64
C THR A 133 -0.39 -11.33 4.17
N LEU A 134 0.75 -10.93 4.77
CA LEU A 134 0.93 -9.61 5.38
C LEU A 134 1.42 -8.55 4.38
N VAL A 135 2.19 -8.95 3.37
CA VAL A 135 2.93 -8.04 2.48
C VAL A 135 2.28 -7.92 1.09
N ASP A 136 1.65 -9.00 0.60
CA ASP A 136 1.02 -9.00 -0.73
C ASP A 136 -0.37 -8.36 -0.67
N LEU A 137 -0.48 -7.13 -1.15
CA LEU A 137 -1.74 -6.37 -1.19
C LEU A 137 -2.86 -7.07 -1.97
N SER A 138 -2.54 -8.05 -2.80
CA SER A 138 -3.55 -8.86 -3.49
C SER A 138 -4.25 -9.86 -2.56
N LYS A 139 -3.68 -10.14 -1.39
CA LYS A 139 -4.21 -11.10 -0.39
C LYS A 139 -5.28 -10.50 0.53
N CYS A 140 -5.62 -9.23 0.36
CA CYS A 140 -6.74 -8.63 1.07
C CYS A 140 -7.99 -9.53 0.93
N PRO A 141 -8.67 -9.91 2.04
CA PRO A 141 -9.85 -10.78 2.01
C PRO A 141 -10.95 -10.24 1.10
N GLN A 142 -11.67 -11.15 0.41
CA GLN A 142 -12.63 -10.75 -0.62
C GLN A 142 -13.79 -9.91 -0.05
N ASP A 143 -14.26 -10.21 1.14
CA ASP A 143 -15.30 -9.43 1.84
C ASP A 143 -14.85 -7.98 2.10
N ILE A 144 -13.57 -7.80 2.47
CA ILE A 144 -12.98 -6.46 2.66
C ILE A 144 -12.80 -5.75 1.30
N LYS A 145 -12.35 -6.46 0.26
CA LYS A 145 -12.26 -5.90 -1.11
C LYS A 145 -13.62 -5.39 -1.59
N ASP A 146 -14.68 -6.19 -1.41
CA ASP A 146 -16.03 -5.83 -1.83
C ASP A 146 -16.52 -4.59 -1.08
N ASP A 147 -16.32 -4.50 0.23
CA ASP A 147 -16.66 -3.33 1.05
C ASP A 147 -15.89 -2.07 0.63
N ILE A 148 -14.61 -2.20 0.30
CA ILE A 148 -13.78 -1.08 -0.18
C ILE A 148 -14.29 -0.58 -1.54
N ILE A 149 -14.59 -1.49 -2.46
CA ILE A 149 -15.10 -1.16 -3.80
C ILE A 149 -16.47 -0.48 -3.68
N ASP A 150 -17.38 -1.02 -2.88
CA ASP A 150 -18.69 -0.40 -2.64
C ASP A 150 -18.52 1.01 -2.06
N SER A 151 -17.67 1.18 -1.07
CA SER A 151 -17.35 2.49 -0.51
C SER A 151 -16.77 3.43 -1.56
N PHE A 152 -15.86 2.96 -2.42
CA PHE A 152 -15.28 3.77 -3.49
C PHE A 152 -16.33 4.24 -4.50
N GLU A 153 -17.30 3.39 -4.86
CA GLU A 153 -18.37 3.73 -5.79
C GLU A 153 -19.41 4.66 -5.18
N THR A 154 -19.78 4.45 -3.92
CA THR A 154 -20.92 5.11 -3.27
C THR A 154 -20.58 6.39 -2.50
N VAL A 155 -19.32 6.54 -2.02
CA VAL A 155 -18.92 7.73 -1.26
C VAL A 155 -19.01 8.99 -2.12
N ILE A 156 -19.81 9.94 -1.66
CA ILE A 156 -19.97 11.26 -2.29
C ILE A 156 -19.02 12.24 -1.60
N PRO A 157 -18.12 12.91 -2.36
CA PRO A 157 -17.26 13.97 -1.82
C PRO A 157 -18.06 15.13 -1.23
N ALA A 158 -17.47 15.83 -0.27
CA ALA A 158 -18.08 17.05 0.24
C ALA A 158 -18.20 18.12 -0.87
N PRO A 159 -19.24 18.96 -0.82
CA PRO A 159 -19.38 20.06 -1.78
C PRO A 159 -18.17 21.01 -1.72
N ARG A 160 -17.64 21.38 -2.89
CA ARG A 160 -16.47 22.29 -3.02
C ARG A 160 -16.63 23.60 -2.24
N GLY A 161 -17.86 24.11 -2.10
CA GLY A 161 -18.16 25.32 -1.34
C GLY A 161 -17.79 25.29 0.15
N LYS A 162 -17.61 24.09 0.72
CA LYS A 162 -17.18 23.95 2.13
C LYS A 162 -15.67 24.13 2.32
N LEU A 163 -14.88 23.90 1.27
CA LEU A 163 -13.42 23.87 1.34
C LEU A 163 -12.84 25.18 1.86
N MET A 164 -13.27 26.31 1.33
CA MET A 164 -12.75 27.63 1.73
C MET A 164 -12.89 27.88 3.24
N ASN A 165 -14.09 27.66 3.78
CA ASN A 165 -14.34 27.84 5.21
C ASN A 165 -13.50 26.90 6.07
N TYR A 166 -13.31 25.68 5.62
CA TYR A 166 -12.47 24.69 6.29
C TYR A 166 -11.00 25.13 6.32
N LEU A 167 -10.44 25.54 5.17
CA LEU A 167 -9.05 26.00 5.07
C LEU A 167 -8.80 27.26 5.89
N VAL A 168 -9.74 28.21 5.92
CA VAL A 168 -9.67 29.40 6.77
C VAL A 168 -9.65 29.00 8.25
N LYS A 169 -10.58 28.14 8.68
CA LYS A 169 -10.63 27.61 10.05
C LYS A 169 -9.34 26.91 10.48
N LYS A 170 -8.71 26.17 9.55
CA LYS A 170 -7.44 25.45 9.77
C LYS A 170 -6.19 26.32 9.54
N ARG A 171 -6.36 27.59 9.14
CA ARG A 171 -5.27 28.53 8.85
C ARG A 171 -4.29 28.03 7.76
N CYS A 172 -4.80 27.30 6.78
CA CYS A 172 -4.02 26.73 5.68
C CYS A 172 -3.83 27.78 4.57
N LYS A 173 -3.08 28.86 4.84
CA LYS A 173 -2.92 30.00 3.93
C LYS A 173 -2.48 29.61 2.53
N GLN A 174 -1.44 28.77 2.42
CA GLN A 174 -0.90 28.34 1.11
C GLN A 174 -1.95 27.59 0.25
N LEU A 175 -2.81 26.77 0.88
CA LEU A 175 -3.88 26.07 0.17
C LEU A 175 -5.03 27.02 -0.21
N ILE A 176 -5.25 28.09 0.56
CA ILE A 176 -6.22 29.13 0.22
C ILE A 176 -5.78 29.88 -1.03
N ASP A 177 -4.49 30.20 -1.14
CA ASP A 177 -3.94 30.90 -2.30
C ASP A 177 -4.06 30.08 -3.59
N SER A 178 -4.09 28.71 -3.49
CA SER A 178 -4.27 27.76 -4.61
C SER A 178 -5.68 27.14 -4.68
N ILE A 179 -6.68 27.74 -4.05
CA ILE A 179 -8.02 27.12 -3.93
C ILE A 179 -8.70 26.88 -5.29
N GLY A 180 -8.28 27.59 -6.32
CA GLY A 180 -8.76 27.42 -7.69
C GLY A 180 -8.40 26.06 -8.30
N GLU A 181 -7.38 25.39 -7.76
CA GLU A 181 -6.85 24.12 -8.26
C GLU A 181 -7.59 22.88 -7.69
N PHE A 182 -8.47 23.06 -6.72
CA PHE A 182 -9.25 22.00 -6.08
C PHE A 182 -10.58 21.69 -6.77
#